data_f70f265c7d4b3b8f11fdb9e33afbf072
#
_entry.id   f70f265c7d4b3b8f11fdb9e33afbf072
#
_cell.length_a   1.000
_cell.length_b   1.000
_cell.length_c   1.000
_cell.angle_alpha   90.00
_cell.angle_beta   90.00
_cell.angle_gamma   90.00
#
_symmetry.space_group_name_H-M   'P 1'
#
loop_
_entity.id
_entity.type
_entity.pdbx_description
1 polymer ?
#
loop_
_entity_poly.entity_id
_entity_poly.type
_entity_poly.pdbx_seq_one_letter_code
_entity_poly.pdbx_strand_id
1 'polypeptide(L)'
;MVTAVIEAVYRFLWGDLFTIPLGNGNGIGIPLLVLLLIPTGDYFTIRTRFLPVRLFPDMIRALNGKKQEEGGLSPIQTLFVSTATRVGMGNLVGVVAAISAGGAGAVFWMWLSAALGASTAFVEAALAQLYKEKDPLYGGYHGGPAYYIHSYAERVRKKKLKRSVIAVLFALSGLICWGGISQVISNSVASAFENAFGISPLVTTVVLVVISAVIVMRKNATVRALDVIVPIMAGCYFVITLFIIATHLSSVPGVFARIFAEAFGLRQIAAGGFGAVLMNGVKRGLFSNEAGSGSAPCAAAAAEESDPVKVGLVQALGVFIDTIVICSCTAMIMLLVPEELTTELAGMDLLQKVMSYYMGEFGVVFIAVTLALFSFSTFLGILFYARSNVAYLFGNRWIYQTLYKIFALIMLFVGGLQAYTVVWDLGDVGVGLMTVFNLIVLFPLSGEALRALKEYEEKKTNK
;
A
#
# COMPACT_ATOMS: atom_id res chain seq x y z
N MET A 1 -1.74 17.72 22.85
CA MET A 1 -0.36 17.16 22.93
C MET A 1 -0.15 16.04 21.93
N VAL A 2 -0.94 14.97 21.90
CA VAL A 2 -0.79 13.85 20.94
C VAL A 2 -0.90 14.31 19.49
N THR A 3 -1.91 15.11 19.14
CA THR A 3 -2.11 15.68 17.79
C THR A 3 -0.93 16.54 17.35
N ALA A 4 -0.38 17.37 18.24
CA ALA A 4 0.79 18.20 17.93
C ALA A 4 2.05 17.37 17.65
N VAL A 5 2.23 16.23 18.32
CA VAL A 5 3.34 15.30 18.04
C VAL A 5 3.15 14.62 16.68
N ILE A 6 1.93 14.15 16.39
CA ILE A 6 1.61 13.54 15.09
C ILE A 6 1.88 14.56 13.96
N GLU A 7 1.41 15.79 14.10
CA GLU A 7 1.62 16.86 13.12
C GLU A 7 3.10 17.21 12.95
N ALA A 8 3.88 17.27 14.02
CA ALA A 8 5.32 17.54 13.95
C ALA A 8 6.06 16.41 13.20
N VAL A 9 5.73 15.15 13.48
CA VAL A 9 6.31 14.00 12.79
C VAL A 9 5.85 13.95 11.34
N TYR A 10 4.59 14.24 11.06
CA TYR A 10 4.05 14.34 9.70
C TYR A 10 4.82 15.39 8.89
N ARG A 11 4.99 16.59 9.43
CA ARG A 11 5.76 17.68 8.78
C ARG A 11 7.21 17.31 8.54
N PHE A 12 7.85 16.59 9.45
CA PHE A 12 9.22 16.11 9.27
C PHE A 12 9.33 15.09 8.13
N LEU A 13 8.37 14.18 7.97
CA LEU A 13 8.40 13.12 6.98
C LEU A 13 7.91 13.58 5.61
N TRP A 14 6.79 14.31 5.57
CA TRP A 14 6.06 14.69 4.36
C TRP A 14 6.06 16.19 4.07
N GLY A 15 6.52 17.02 5.00
CA GLY A 15 6.77 18.44 4.75
C GLY A 15 8.08 18.66 3.99
N ASP A 16 8.27 19.88 3.49
CA ASP A 16 9.47 20.25 2.74
C ASP A 16 10.70 20.23 3.65
N LEU A 17 11.59 19.28 3.41
CA LEU A 17 12.88 19.18 4.11
C LEU A 17 13.80 20.33 3.67
N PHE A 18 13.79 20.64 2.39
CA PHE A 18 14.43 21.81 1.79
C PHE A 18 13.64 22.26 0.56
N THR A 19 13.81 23.52 0.21
CA THR A 19 13.15 24.11 -0.95
C THR A 19 14.19 24.58 -1.95
N ILE A 20 14.08 24.11 -3.19
CA ILE A 20 14.93 24.57 -4.31
C ILE A 20 14.33 25.88 -4.82
N PRO A 21 15.04 27.02 -4.69
CA PRO A 21 14.51 28.31 -5.14
C PRO A 21 14.44 28.37 -6.68
N LEU A 22 13.34 28.86 -7.23
CA LEU A 22 13.11 29.01 -8.68
C LEU A 22 13.29 30.46 -9.18
N GLY A 23 13.77 31.38 -8.36
CA GLY A 23 14.11 32.73 -8.74
C GLY A 23 12.98 33.78 -8.65
N ASN A 24 11.70 33.41 -8.57
CA ASN A 24 10.57 34.35 -8.52
C ASN A 24 9.87 34.37 -7.15
N GLY A 25 10.60 34.10 -6.08
CA GLY A 25 10.00 33.95 -4.75
C GLY A 25 9.30 32.59 -4.52
N ASN A 26 9.19 31.77 -5.55
CA ASN A 26 8.67 30.41 -5.52
C ASN A 26 9.79 29.38 -5.40
N GLY A 27 9.50 28.21 -4.87
CA GLY A 27 10.45 27.12 -4.74
C GLY A 27 9.78 25.75 -4.83
N ILE A 28 10.58 24.73 -5.17
CA ILE A 28 10.13 23.32 -5.15
C ILE A 28 10.49 22.74 -3.79
N GLY A 29 9.48 22.46 -2.99
CA GLY A 29 9.64 21.72 -1.75
C GLY A 29 9.88 20.24 -2.01
N ILE A 30 10.87 19.65 -1.35
CA ILE A 30 11.17 18.21 -1.45
C ILE A 30 11.07 17.58 -0.06
N PRO A 31 10.06 16.70 0.15
CA PRO A 31 9.90 15.95 1.38
C PRO A 31 10.99 14.88 1.58
N LEU A 32 11.31 14.59 2.84
CA LEU A 32 12.25 13.55 3.21
C LEU A 32 11.93 12.20 2.56
N LEU A 33 10.68 11.78 2.60
CA LEU A 33 10.29 10.46 2.08
C LEU A 33 10.37 10.37 0.55
N VAL A 34 10.11 11.46 -0.18
CA VAL A 34 10.33 11.51 -1.64
C VAL A 34 11.81 11.33 -1.94
N LEU A 35 12.67 12.03 -1.18
CA LEU A 35 14.13 11.95 -1.31
C LEU A 35 14.68 10.56 -0.97
N LEU A 36 14.01 9.81 -0.10
CA LEU A 36 14.41 8.43 0.22
C LEU A 36 13.88 7.43 -0.80
N LEU A 37 12.60 7.52 -1.17
CA LEU A 37 11.92 6.50 -1.98
C LEU A 37 12.37 6.49 -3.43
N ILE A 38 12.43 7.66 -4.10
CA ILE A 38 12.77 7.71 -5.52
C ILE A 38 14.21 7.24 -5.76
N PRO A 39 15.25 7.77 -5.08
CA PRO A 39 16.60 7.25 -5.25
C PRO A 39 16.79 5.79 -4.84
N THR A 40 16.04 5.30 -3.84
CA THR A 40 16.06 3.89 -3.47
C THR A 40 15.51 3.01 -4.59
N GLY A 41 14.39 3.41 -5.17
CA GLY A 41 13.80 2.71 -6.31
C GLY A 41 14.73 2.71 -7.53
N ASP A 42 15.35 3.85 -7.85
CA ASP A 42 16.35 3.96 -8.91
C ASP A 42 17.55 3.02 -8.65
N TYR A 43 18.11 3.07 -7.45
CA TYR A 43 19.23 2.22 -7.06
C TYR A 43 18.91 0.73 -7.26
N PHE A 44 17.78 0.25 -6.74
CA PHE A 44 17.43 -1.16 -6.90
C PHE A 44 17.02 -1.51 -8.31
N THR A 45 16.41 -0.61 -9.07
CA THR A 45 16.09 -0.84 -10.48
C THR A 45 17.36 -1.03 -11.31
N ILE A 46 18.38 -0.19 -11.10
CA ILE A 46 19.69 -0.33 -11.76
C ILE A 46 20.41 -1.60 -11.28
N ARG A 47 20.46 -1.85 -9.96
CA ARG A 47 21.17 -3.02 -9.39
C ARG A 47 20.55 -4.35 -9.78
N THR A 48 19.26 -4.41 -9.99
CA THR A 48 18.53 -5.59 -10.46
C THR A 48 18.45 -5.66 -12.00
N ARG A 49 19.10 -4.72 -12.71
CA ARG A 49 19.11 -4.62 -14.19
C ARG A 49 17.70 -4.55 -14.77
N PHE A 50 16.89 -3.61 -14.27
CA PHE A 50 15.50 -3.42 -14.71
C PHE A 50 14.65 -4.69 -14.59
N LEU A 51 14.74 -5.37 -13.45
CA LEU A 51 14.06 -6.63 -13.14
C LEU A 51 12.56 -6.62 -13.53
N PRO A 52 11.76 -5.59 -13.23
CA PRO A 52 10.33 -5.59 -13.55
C PRO A 52 10.03 -5.76 -15.03
N VAL A 53 10.92 -5.31 -15.91
CA VAL A 53 10.79 -5.46 -17.37
C VAL A 53 11.39 -6.78 -17.83
N ARG A 54 12.63 -7.03 -17.44
CA ARG A 54 13.43 -8.17 -17.91
C ARG A 54 12.92 -9.54 -17.45
N LEU A 55 12.41 -9.62 -16.23
CA LEU A 55 11.89 -10.85 -15.62
C LEU A 55 10.35 -10.87 -15.53
N PHE A 56 9.66 -10.04 -16.30
CA PHE A 56 8.20 -10.04 -16.30
C PHE A 56 7.58 -11.41 -16.62
N PRO A 57 8.08 -12.18 -17.62
CA PRO A 57 7.57 -13.54 -17.84
C PRO A 57 7.82 -14.48 -16.65
N ASP A 58 8.91 -14.29 -15.91
CA ASP A 58 9.22 -15.10 -14.73
C ASP A 58 8.32 -14.73 -13.54
N MET A 59 7.89 -13.47 -13.43
CA MET A 59 6.89 -13.04 -12.45
C MET A 59 5.57 -13.80 -12.63
N ILE A 60 5.11 -13.93 -13.88
CA ILE A 60 3.89 -14.68 -14.19
C ILE A 60 4.09 -16.19 -13.92
N ARG A 61 5.24 -16.75 -14.26
CA ARG A 61 5.54 -18.17 -13.99
C ARG A 61 5.64 -18.47 -12.49
N ALA A 62 6.13 -17.52 -11.70
CA ALA A 62 6.27 -17.67 -10.26
C ALA A 62 4.92 -17.84 -9.53
N LEU A 63 3.81 -17.41 -10.13
CA LEU A 63 2.46 -17.63 -9.59
C LEU A 63 2.07 -19.11 -9.50
N ASN A 64 2.61 -19.94 -10.38
CA ASN A 64 2.29 -21.38 -10.47
C ASN A 64 3.05 -22.26 -9.45
N GLY A 65 3.75 -21.66 -8.49
CA GLY A 65 4.43 -22.40 -7.42
C GLY A 65 3.45 -23.22 -6.58
N LYS A 66 3.86 -24.45 -6.20
CA LYS A 66 3.03 -25.34 -5.39
C LYS A 66 3.31 -25.12 -3.90
N LYS A 67 2.27 -25.26 -3.10
CA LYS A 67 2.37 -25.36 -1.63
C LYS A 67 3.08 -26.67 -1.24
N GLN A 68 4.01 -26.61 -0.31
CA GLN A 68 4.82 -27.76 0.11
C GLN A 68 4.37 -28.42 1.41
N GLU A 69 3.79 -27.66 2.37
CA GLU A 69 3.35 -28.16 3.69
C GLU A 69 1.94 -27.70 4.07
N GLU A 70 1.28 -28.40 5.00
CA GLU A 70 0.00 -27.94 5.56
C GLU A 70 0.23 -26.72 6.47
N GLY A 71 -0.50 -25.63 6.21
CA GLY A 71 -0.46 -24.40 7.04
C GLY A 71 0.18 -23.19 6.37
N GLY A 72 1.06 -23.36 5.39
CA GLY A 72 1.68 -22.27 4.66
C GLY A 72 0.88 -21.75 3.47
N LEU A 73 1.35 -20.66 2.87
CA LEU A 73 0.73 -20.02 1.71
C LEU A 73 1.47 -20.38 0.43
N SER A 74 0.73 -20.69 -0.65
CA SER A 74 1.32 -20.76 -1.99
C SER A 74 1.74 -19.36 -2.48
N PRO A 75 2.62 -19.22 -3.50
CA PRO A 75 2.97 -17.92 -4.06
C PRO A 75 1.76 -17.11 -4.51
N ILE A 76 0.77 -17.73 -5.13
CA ILE A 76 -0.46 -17.06 -5.55
C ILE A 76 -1.33 -16.63 -4.35
N GLN A 77 -1.42 -17.43 -3.29
CA GLN A 77 -2.11 -17.03 -2.06
C GLN A 77 -1.38 -15.88 -1.37
N THR A 78 -0.05 -15.89 -1.39
CA THR A 78 0.77 -14.78 -0.86
C THR A 78 0.54 -13.51 -1.68
N LEU A 79 0.40 -13.62 -3.01
CA LEU A 79 0.00 -12.49 -3.83
C LEU A 79 -1.40 -11.98 -3.42
N PHE A 80 -2.39 -12.84 -3.26
CA PHE A 80 -3.74 -12.41 -2.85
C PHE A 80 -3.75 -11.75 -1.47
N VAL A 81 -3.00 -12.26 -0.50
CA VAL A 81 -2.89 -11.63 0.83
C VAL A 81 -2.21 -10.27 0.73
N SER A 82 -1.11 -10.13 -0.02
CA SER A 82 -0.47 -8.83 -0.22
C SER A 82 -1.29 -7.91 -1.13
N THR A 83 -2.01 -8.46 -2.11
CA THR A 83 -2.92 -7.72 -2.98
C THR A 83 -4.16 -7.26 -2.23
N ALA A 84 -4.61 -7.98 -1.21
CA ALA A 84 -5.74 -7.59 -0.38
C ALA A 84 -5.55 -6.26 0.36
N THR A 85 -4.30 -5.92 0.70
CA THR A 85 -3.94 -4.62 1.27
C THR A 85 -3.65 -3.59 0.18
N ARG A 86 -2.95 -3.98 -0.87
CA ARG A 86 -2.59 -3.12 -1.99
C ARG A 86 -3.81 -2.80 -2.85
N VAL A 87 -4.43 -3.81 -3.48
CA VAL A 87 -5.69 -3.65 -4.22
C VAL A 87 -6.85 -3.59 -3.23
N GLY A 88 -6.97 -2.46 -2.59
CA GLY A 88 -7.92 -2.19 -1.54
C GLY A 88 -8.42 -0.76 -1.58
N MET A 89 -8.75 -0.22 -0.43
CA MET A 89 -9.24 1.15 -0.37
C MET A 89 -8.21 2.18 -0.90
N GLY A 90 -6.91 1.88 -0.85
CA GLY A 90 -5.85 2.77 -1.35
C GLY A 90 -5.99 3.10 -2.84
N ASN A 91 -6.44 2.15 -3.65
CA ASN A 91 -6.65 2.33 -5.08
C ASN A 91 -7.87 3.21 -5.41
N LEU A 92 -8.84 3.27 -4.52
CA LEU A 92 -10.01 4.15 -4.66
C LEU A 92 -9.73 5.48 -3.95
N VAL A 93 -9.76 5.47 -2.64
CA VAL A 93 -9.67 6.68 -1.80
C VAL A 93 -8.32 7.37 -1.94
N GLY A 94 -7.22 6.58 -2.02
CA GLY A 94 -5.87 7.11 -2.17
C GLY A 94 -5.65 7.83 -3.50
N VAL A 95 -6.13 7.27 -4.61
CA VAL A 95 -6.05 7.90 -5.94
C VAL A 95 -6.90 9.16 -6.02
N VAL A 96 -8.13 9.12 -5.45
CA VAL A 96 -8.96 10.32 -5.35
C VAL A 96 -8.26 11.42 -4.55
N ALA A 97 -7.67 11.07 -3.40
CA ALA A 97 -6.90 12.02 -2.60
C ALA A 97 -5.66 12.57 -3.33
N ALA A 98 -4.97 11.73 -4.14
CA ALA A 98 -3.83 12.16 -4.95
C ALA A 98 -4.25 13.21 -5.99
N ILE A 99 -5.34 12.94 -6.73
CA ILE A 99 -5.84 13.82 -7.79
C ILE A 99 -6.43 15.11 -7.20
N SER A 100 -7.20 15.02 -6.10
CA SER A 100 -7.79 16.19 -5.45
C SER A 100 -6.72 17.16 -4.92
N ALA A 101 -5.62 16.65 -4.37
CA ALA A 101 -4.58 17.46 -3.74
C ALA A 101 -3.40 17.80 -4.66
N GLY A 102 -3.14 16.97 -5.68
CA GLY A 102 -1.98 17.08 -6.57
C GLY A 102 -2.33 17.24 -8.05
N GLY A 103 -3.63 17.26 -8.41
CA GLY A 103 -4.05 17.31 -9.81
C GLY A 103 -3.78 16.03 -10.58
N ALA A 104 -4.02 16.06 -11.90
CA ALA A 104 -3.79 14.90 -12.77
C ALA A 104 -2.31 14.48 -12.80
N GLY A 105 -1.38 15.40 -12.65
CA GLY A 105 0.05 15.12 -12.64
C GLY A 105 0.50 14.19 -11.52
N ALA A 106 -0.23 14.12 -10.40
CA ALA A 106 0.06 13.18 -9.32
C ALA A 106 0.01 11.72 -9.77
N VAL A 107 -0.82 11.40 -10.77
CA VAL A 107 -0.93 10.05 -11.36
C VAL A 107 0.40 9.61 -11.99
N PHE A 108 1.09 10.50 -12.70
CA PHE A 108 2.41 10.22 -13.25
C PHE A 108 3.40 9.82 -12.16
N TRP A 109 3.43 10.55 -11.05
CA TRP A 109 4.34 10.27 -9.94
C TRP A 109 3.97 9.01 -9.17
N MET A 110 2.69 8.64 -9.13
CA MET A 110 2.26 7.33 -8.68
C MET A 110 2.81 6.21 -9.57
N TRP A 111 2.70 6.35 -10.89
CA TRP A 111 3.25 5.36 -11.85
C TRP A 111 4.76 5.22 -11.73
N LEU A 112 5.46 6.35 -11.65
CA LEU A 112 6.92 6.35 -11.49
C LEU A 112 7.34 5.67 -10.18
N SER A 113 6.68 6.00 -9.07
CA SER A 113 6.95 5.38 -7.77
C SER A 113 6.71 3.87 -7.79
N ALA A 114 5.70 3.38 -8.52
CA ALA A 114 5.44 1.96 -8.69
C ALA A 114 6.47 1.28 -9.58
N ALA A 115 6.82 1.88 -10.73
CA ALA A 115 7.80 1.33 -11.66
C ALA A 115 9.17 1.13 -11.00
N LEU A 116 9.61 2.13 -10.23
CA LEU A 116 10.85 2.07 -9.46
C LEU A 116 10.71 1.20 -8.21
N GLY A 117 9.58 1.33 -7.52
CA GLY A 117 9.26 0.60 -6.29
C GLY A 117 9.16 -0.92 -6.47
N ALA A 118 8.81 -1.41 -7.66
CA ALA A 118 8.71 -2.84 -7.92
C ALA A 118 10.04 -3.57 -7.67
N SER A 119 11.17 -2.95 -8.01
CA SER A 119 12.51 -3.50 -7.71
C SER A 119 12.82 -3.47 -6.21
N THR A 120 12.36 -2.44 -5.49
CA THR A 120 12.46 -2.36 -4.03
C THR A 120 11.63 -3.47 -3.38
N ALA A 121 10.37 -3.64 -3.79
CA ALA A 121 9.49 -4.69 -3.29
C ALA A 121 10.05 -6.10 -3.52
N PHE A 122 10.75 -6.33 -4.63
CA PHE A 122 11.50 -7.57 -4.88
C PHE A 122 12.54 -7.81 -3.79
N VAL A 123 13.39 -6.81 -3.51
CA VAL A 123 14.48 -6.93 -2.52
C VAL A 123 13.92 -7.15 -1.11
N GLU A 124 12.91 -6.38 -0.72
CA GLU A 124 12.21 -6.52 0.56
C GLU A 124 11.65 -7.93 0.76
N ALA A 125 10.95 -8.45 -0.24
CA ALA A 125 10.31 -9.76 -0.17
C ALA A 125 11.32 -10.90 -0.18
N ALA A 126 12.39 -10.80 -0.96
CA ALA A 126 13.48 -11.77 -0.95
C ALA A 126 14.16 -11.83 0.41
N LEU A 127 14.43 -10.68 1.04
CA LEU A 127 14.96 -10.62 2.40
C LEU A 127 13.98 -11.18 3.42
N ALA A 128 12.69 -10.88 3.31
CA ALA A 128 11.69 -11.44 4.21
C ALA A 128 11.65 -12.97 4.15
N GLN A 129 11.86 -13.57 2.98
CA GLN A 129 11.97 -15.01 2.82
C GLN A 129 13.27 -15.59 3.40
N LEU A 130 14.40 -14.89 3.27
CA LEU A 130 15.68 -15.32 3.82
C LEU A 130 15.71 -15.30 5.35
N TYR A 131 14.92 -14.43 5.98
CA TYR A 131 14.89 -14.21 7.43
C TYR A 131 13.57 -14.61 8.09
N LYS A 132 12.73 -15.42 7.42
CA LYS A 132 11.47 -15.90 8.00
C LYS A 132 11.71 -16.93 9.11
N GLU A 133 10.78 -16.95 10.06
CA GLU A 133 10.78 -17.89 11.18
C GLU A 133 9.48 -18.71 11.17
N LYS A 134 9.48 -19.89 11.79
CA LYS A 134 8.25 -20.70 11.95
C LYS A 134 7.26 -19.99 12.86
N ASP A 135 5.98 -19.98 12.46
CA ASP A 135 4.90 -19.40 13.24
C ASP A 135 4.24 -20.47 14.12
N PRO A 136 4.48 -20.44 15.46
CA PRO A 136 3.94 -21.46 16.35
C PRO A 136 2.45 -21.31 16.65
N LEU A 137 1.84 -20.13 16.32
CA LEU A 137 0.43 -19.87 16.60
C LEU A 137 -0.48 -20.23 15.42
N TYR A 138 -0.07 -19.84 14.22
CA TYR A 138 -0.89 -19.96 13.02
C TYR A 138 -0.42 -21.11 12.10
N GLY A 139 0.77 -21.65 12.34
CA GLY A 139 1.45 -22.56 11.43
C GLY A 139 2.12 -21.84 10.25
N GLY A 140 2.95 -22.55 9.49
CA GLY A 140 3.74 -21.96 8.41
C GLY A 140 4.83 -21.03 8.93
N TYR A 141 4.96 -19.86 8.32
CA TYR A 141 6.02 -18.89 8.61
C TYR A 141 5.48 -17.50 8.89
N HIS A 142 6.24 -16.72 9.64
CA HIS A 142 6.10 -15.28 9.81
C HIS A 142 7.47 -14.58 9.67
N GLY A 143 7.49 -13.29 9.48
CA GLY A 143 8.74 -12.53 9.30
C GLY A 143 8.46 -11.10 8.85
N GLY A 144 9.33 -10.60 7.99
CA GLY A 144 9.30 -9.25 7.50
C GLY A 144 10.37 -8.36 8.10
N PRO A 145 10.27 -7.02 7.98
CA PRO A 145 11.37 -6.13 8.34
C PRO A 145 11.83 -6.22 9.78
N ALA A 146 10.94 -6.37 10.75
CA ALA A 146 11.33 -6.50 12.15
C ALA A 146 12.36 -7.62 12.35
N TYR A 147 12.25 -8.72 11.61
CA TYR A 147 13.12 -9.90 11.72
C TYR A 147 14.45 -9.69 11.02
N TYR A 148 14.48 -9.24 9.77
CA TYR A 148 15.75 -9.00 9.09
C TYR A 148 16.52 -7.79 9.66
N ILE A 149 15.83 -6.75 10.14
CA ILE A 149 16.45 -5.63 10.87
C ILE A 149 17.09 -6.14 12.18
N HIS A 150 16.40 -7.02 12.89
CA HIS A 150 16.93 -7.63 14.12
C HIS A 150 18.19 -8.43 13.83
N SER A 151 18.14 -9.34 12.87
CA SER A 151 19.27 -10.18 12.45
C SER A 151 20.47 -9.35 11.97
N TYR A 152 20.22 -8.27 11.23
CA TYR A 152 21.26 -7.33 10.82
C TYR A 152 21.92 -6.65 12.03
N ALA A 153 21.13 -6.18 13.00
CA ALA A 153 21.66 -5.55 14.20
C ALA A 153 22.52 -6.50 15.05
N GLU A 154 22.13 -7.78 15.17
CA GLU A 154 22.95 -8.81 15.82
C GLU A 154 24.28 -9.01 15.11
N ARG A 155 24.26 -9.08 13.78
CA ARG A 155 25.47 -9.25 12.95
C ARG A 155 26.43 -8.07 13.11
N VAL A 156 25.95 -6.84 13.04
CA VAL A 156 26.77 -5.63 13.19
C VAL A 156 27.37 -5.55 14.60
N ARG A 157 26.58 -5.86 15.62
CA ARG A 157 27.03 -5.83 17.02
C ARG A 157 27.82 -7.07 17.45
N LYS A 158 27.90 -8.10 16.60
CA LYS A 158 28.51 -9.41 16.87
C LYS A 158 28.04 -10.02 18.20
N LYS A 159 26.79 -9.77 18.55
CA LYS A 159 26.18 -10.19 19.83
C LYS A 159 24.72 -10.51 19.65
N LYS A 160 24.26 -11.59 20.31
CA LYS A 160 22.83 -11.89 20.39
C LYS A 160 22.09 -10.79 21.16
N LEU A 161 21.02 -10.30 20.59
CA LEU A 161 20.18 -9.25 21.16
C LEU A 161 18.83 -9.85 21.57
N LYS A 162 18.29 -9.40 22.69
CA LYS A 162 16.91 -9.73 23.03
C LYS A 162 15.93 -9.06 22.05
N ARG A 163 16.20 -7.81 21.68
CA ARG A 163 15.50 -7.02 20.66
C ARG A 163 16.42 -5.94 20.10
N SER A 164 16.26 -5.63 18.83
CA SER A 164 16.91 -4.48 18.19
C SER A 164 16.02 -3.24 18.33
N VAL A 165 16.60 -2.09 18.68
CA VAL A 165 15.87 -0.83 18.82
C VAL A 165 15.18 -0.44 17.50
N ILE A 166 15.89 -0.50 16.38
CA ILE A 166 15.34 -0.15 15.07
C ILE A 166 14.19 -1.10 14.69
N ALA A 167 14.32 -2.40 14.96
CA ALA A 167 13.27 -3.37 14.71
C ALA A 167 12.03 -3.15 15.61
N VAL A 168 12.22 -2.74 16.87
CA VAL A 168 11.13 -2.35 17.77
C VAL A 168 10.41 -1.11 17.23
N LEU A 169 11.17 -0.08 16.81
CA LEU A 169 10.59 1.15 16.25
C LEU A 169 9.83 0.87 14.96
N PHE A 170 10.39 0.04 14.06
CA PHE A 170 9.68 -0.41 12.86
C PHE A 170 8.36 -1.11 13.22
N ALA A 171 8.41 -2.10 14.13
CA ALA A 171 7.23 -2.87 14.49
C ALA A 171 6.14 -2.01 15.15
N LEU A 172 6.51 -1.08 16.04
CA LEU A 172 5.58 -0.12 16.64
C LEU A 172 4.97 0.81 15.59
N SER A 173 5.80 1.35 14.68
CA SER A 173 5.32 2.22 13.59
C SER A 173 4.31 1.50 12.70
N GLY A 174 4.53 0.20 12.42
CA GLY A 174 3.58 -0.62 11.66
C GLY A 174 2.25 -0.80 12.40
N LEU A 175 2.26 -1.12 13.69
CA LEU A 175 1.03 -1.27 14.47
C LEU A 175 0.24 0.03 14.55
N ILE A 176 0.91 1.19 14.66
CA ILE A 176 0.30 2.51 14.63
C ILE A 176 -0.28 2.81 13.23
N CYS A 177 0.50 2.56 12.18
CA CYS A 177 0.09 2.74 10.80
C CYS A 177 -1.22 2.01 10.50
N TRP A 178 -1.28 0.72 10.81
CA TRP A 178 -2.45 -0.11 10.53
C TRP A 178 -3.65 0.25 11.41
N GLY A 179 -3.43 0.79 12.62
CA GLY A 179 -4.45 1.46 13.40
C GLY A 179 -5.03 2.69 12.68
N GLY A 180 -4.17 3.55 12.13
CA GLY A 180 -4.58 4.71 11.32
C GLY A 180 -5.33 4.31 10.05
N ILE A 181 -4.83 3.30 9.31
CA ILE A 181 -5.50 2.77 8.13
C ILE A 181 -6.91 2.23 8.49
N SER A 182 -7.08 1.59 9.65
CA SER A 182 -8.40 1.15 10.12
C SER A 182 -9.39 2.32 10.27
N GLN A 183 -8.92 3.51 10.68
CA GLN A 183 -9.75 4.71 10.74
C GLN A 183 -10.16 5.20 9.34
N VAL A 184 -9.23 5.26 8.40
CA VAL A 184 -9.53 5.67 7.01
C VAL A 184 -10.53 4.72 6.36
N ILE A 185 -10.42 3.41 6.61
CA ILE A 185 -11.34 2.38 6.14
C ILE A 185 -12.78 2.69 6.56
N SER A 186 -13.02 2.83 7.85
CA SER A 186 -14.39 3.04 8.35
C SER A 186 -14.95 4.39 7.97
N ASN A 187 -14.11 5.44 7.96
CA ASN A 187 -14.51 6.78 7.52
C ASN A 187 -15.01 6.76 6.07
N SER A 188 -14.23 6.17 5.17
CA SER A 188 -14.57 6.13 3.74
C SER A 188 -15.80 5.27 3.47
N VAL A 189 -15.96 4.12 4.15
CA VAL A 189 -17.15 3.27 4.01
C VAL A 189 -18.39 3.97 4.56
N ALA A 190 -18.27 4.64 5.73
CA ALA A 190 -19.39 5.37 6.33
C ALA A 190 -19.90 6.49 5.41
N SER A 191 -18.99 7.32 4.86
CA SER A 191 -19.34 8.37 3.89
C SER A 191 -19.98 7.78 2.63
N ALA A 192 -19.42 6.71 2.07
CA ALA A 192 -19.94 6.10 0.85
C ALA A 192 -21.36 5.52 1.04
N PHE A 193 -21.66 4.94 2.22
CA PHE A 193 -22.98 4.38 2.53
C PHE A 193 -24.00 5.48 2.87
N GLU A 194 -23.58 6.57 3.49
CA GLU A 194 -24.41 7.74 3.69
C GLU A 194 -24.87 8.32 2.35
N ASN A 195 -23.94 8.49 1.41
CA ASN A 195 -24.24 9.01 0.07
C ASN A 195 -25.11 8.07 -0.77
N ALA A 196 -24.88 6.75 -0.70
CA ALA A 196 -25.58 5.77 -1.52
C ALA A 196 -26.96 5.37 -0.99
N PHE A 197 -27.11 5.30 0.32
CA PHE A 197 -28.29 4.71 0.97
C PHE A 197 -28.94 5.60 2.04
N GLY A 198 -28.38 6.77 2.34
CA GLY A 198 -28.85 7.64 3.44
C GLY A 198 -28.65 7.02 4.83
N ILE A 199 -27.78 6.01 4.97
CA ILE A 199 -27.51 5.34 6.23
C ILE A 199 -26.53 6.20 7.04
N SER A 200 -26.89 6.52 8.30
CA SER A 200 -26.01 7.34 9.12
C SER A 200 -24.63 6.71 9.35
N PRO A 201 -23.54 7.50 9.42
CA PRO A 201 -22.20 7.02 9.65
C PRO A 201 -22.06 6.13 10.88
N LEU A 202 -22.78 6.41 11.95
CA LEU A 202 -22.79 5.62 13.17
C LEU A 202 -23.30 4.18 12.91
N VAL A 203 -24.43 4.05 12.21
CA VAL A 203 -25.04 2.73 11.92
C VAL A 203 -24.11 1.93 11.03
N THR A 204 -23.60 2.53 9.94
CA THR A 204 -22.63 1.87 9.03
C THR A 204 -21.37 1.43 9.79
N THR A 205 -20.83 2.28 10.65
CA THR A 205 -19.64 1.98 11.44
C THR A 205 -19.88 0.82 12.41
N VAL A 206 -21.00 0.83 13.15
CA VAL A 206 -21.33 -0.27 14.07
C VAL A 206 -21.48 -1.59 13.32
N VAL A 207 -22.20 -1.61 12.19
CA VAL A 207 -22.37 -2.80 11.38
C VAL A 207 -21.01 -3.31 10.86
N LEU A 208 -20.17 -2.41 10.34
CA LEU A 208 -18.83 -2.76 9.86
C LEU A 208 -17.96 -3.36 10.98
N VAL A 209 -17.97 -2.77 12.17
CA VAL A 209 -17.21 -3.26 13.33
C VAL A 209 -17.71 -4.63 13.78
N VAL A 210 -19.05 -4.84 13.85
CA VAL A 210 -19.63 -6.12 14.25
C VAL A 210 -19.26 -7.23 13.27
N ILE A 211 -19.43 -6.99 11.96
CA ILE A 211 -19.06 -7.96 10.92
C ILE A 211 -17.55 -8.27 11.00
N SER A 212 -16.73 -7.23 11.10
CA SER A 212 -15.28 -7.39 11.23
C SER A 212 -14.90 -8.18 12.47
N ALA A 213 -15.51 -7.90 13.63
CA ALA A 213 -15.25 -8.61 14.88
C ALA A 213 -15.57 -10.10 14.77
N VAL A 214 -16.74 -10.45 14.21
CA VAL A 214 -17.17 -11.87 14.02
C VAL A 214 -16.15 -12.64 13.19
N ILE A 215 -15.58 -12.00 12.16
CA ILE A 215 -14.66 -12.67 11.23
C ILE A 215 -13.24 -12.72 11.81
N VAL A 216 -12.70 -11.58 12.31
CA VAL A 216 -11.30 -11.54 12.75
C VAL A 216 -11.05 -12.31 14.05
N MET A 217 -12.09 -12.54 14.87
CA MET A 217 -11.95 -13.36 16.07
C MET A 217 -11.83 -14.86 15.77
N ARG A 218 -12.16 -15.31 14.56
CA ARG A 218 -11.94 -16.69 14.13
C ARG A 218 -10.49 -16.90 13.69
N LYS A 219 -9.87 -18.02 14.09
CA LYS A 219 -8.42 -18.28 13.88
C LYS A 219 -7.96 -18.24 12.42
N ASN A 220 -8.73 -18.77 11.47
CA ASN A 220 -8.30 -19.04 10.09
C ASN A 220 -9.25 -18.49 9.02
N ALA A 221 -10.19 -17.60 9.37
CA ALA A 221 -11.18 -17.11 8.42
C ALA A 221 -10.61 -16.12 7.39
N THR A 222 -9.50 -15.46 7.73
CA THR A 222 -8.96 -14.33 7.00
C THR A 222 -8.50 -14.69 5.58
N VAL A 223 -7.67 -15.72 5.44
CA VAL A 223 -7.01 -16.02 4.14
C VAL A 223 -8.01 -16.55 3.12
N ARG A 224 -8.90 -17.48 3.51
CA ARG A 224 -9.89 -18.05 2.57
C ARG A 224 -10.88 -17.03 2.02
N ALA A 225 -11.28 -16.05 2.85
CA ALA A 225 -12.15 -14.98 2.38
C ALA A 225 -11.44 -14.11 1.34
N LEU A 226 -10.16 -13.80 1.55
CA LEU A 226 -9.36 -12.97 0.65
C LEU A 226 -9.11 -13.66 -0.71
N ASP A 227 -8.86 -14.95 -0.73
CA ASP A 227 -8.63 -15.74 -1.95
C ASP A 227 -9.81 -15.63 -2.96
N VAL A 228 -11.02 -15.37 -2.49
CA VAL A 228 -12.22 -15.25 -3.31
C VAL A 228 -12.62 -13.79 -3.53
N ILE A 229 -12.66 -12.99 -2.48
CA ILE A 229 -13.18 -11.61 -2.55
C ILE A 229 -12.28 -10.73 -3.43
N VAL A 230 -10.96 -10.81 -3.25
CA VAL A 230 -10.00 -9.90 -3.93
C VAL A 230 -10.06 -10.03 -5.45
N PRO A 231 -9.96 -11.22 -6.07
CA PRO A 231 -10.01 -11.33 -7.53
C PRO A 231 -11.39 -10.90 -8.11
N ILE A 232 -12.48 -11.22 -7.43
CA ILE A 232 -13.82 -10.87 -7.91
C ILE A 232 -14.01 -9.35 -7.91
N MET A 233 -13.73 -8.69 -6.78
CA MET A 233 -13.91 -7.25 -6.67
C MET A 233 -13.01 -6.47 -7.64
N ALA A 234 -11.72 -6.85 -7.75
CA ALA A 234 -10.80 -6.23 -8.67
C ALA A 234 -11.21 -6.45 -10.12
N GLY A 235 -11.69 -7.64 -10.47
CA GLY A 235 -12.20 -7.97 -11.79
C GLY A 235 -13.44 -7.16 -12.16
N CYS A 236 -14.43 -7.06 -11.27
CA CYS A 236 -15.63 -6.25 -11.50
C CYS A 236 -15.28 -4.77 -11.67
N TYR A 237 -14.41 -4.24 -10.82
CA TYR A 237 -13.96 -2.86 -10.92
C TYR A 237 -13.23 -2.58 -12.24
N PHE A 238 -12.34 -3.48 -12.63
CA PHE A 238 -11.61 -3.38 -13.90
C PHE A 238 -12.55 -3.40 -15.11
N VAL A 239 -13.53 -4.32 -15.15
CA VAL A 239 -14.49 -4.42 -16.26
C VAL A 239 -15.33 -3.15 -16.40
N ILE A 240 -15.83 -2.58 -15.30
CA ILE A 240 -16.58 -1.32 -15.32
C ILE A 240 -15.70 -0.16 -15.79
N THR A 241 -14.45 -0.10 -15.34
CA THR A 241 -13.51 0.91 -15.81
C THR A 241 -13.27 0.79 -17.32
N LEU A 242 -13.06 -0.42 -17.84
CA LEU A 242 -12.90 -0.63 -19.29
C LEU A 242 -14.13 -0.19 -20.06
N PHE A 243 -15.34 -0.42 -19.54
CA PHE A 243 -16.58 0.08 -20.13
C PHE A 243 -16.60 1.61 -20.18
N ILE A 244 -16.26 2.31 -19.10
CA ILE A 244 -16.18 3.76 -19.05
C ILE A 244 -15.15 4.29 -20.05
N ILE A 245 -13.95 3.70 -20.10
CA ILE A 245 -12.90 4.07 -21.05
C ILE A 245 -13.38 3.86 -22.50
N ALA A 246 -14.01 2.73 -22.80
CA ALA A 246 -14.49 2.42 -24.14
C ALA A 246 -15.57 3.40 -24.62
N THR A 247 -16.44 3.86 -23.74
CA THR A 247 -17.48 4.86 -24.05
C THR A 247 -16.93 6.29 -24.18
N HIS A 248 -15.73 6.56 -23.68
CA HIS A 248 -15.06 7.88 -23.72
C HIS A 248 -13.70 7.82 -24.42
N LEU A 249 -13.49 6.91 -25.34
CA LEU A 249 -12.19 6.63 -25.96
C LEU A 249 -11.56 7.86 -26.63
N SER A 250 -12.37 8.75 -27.21
CA SER A 250 -11.91 10.00 -27.82
C SER A 250 -11.25 10.97 -26.83
N SER A 251 -11.60 10.91 -25.55
CA SER A 251 -11.06 11.78 -24.49
C SER A 251 -9.78 11.22 -23.87
N VAL A 252 -9.49 9.94 -24.03
CA VAL A 252 -8.33 9.26 -23.42
C VAL A 252 -6.98 9.93 -23.77
N PRO A 253 -6.69 10.28 -25.04
CA PRO A 253 -5.44 10.98 -25.36
C PRO A 253 -5.30 12.32 -24.64
N GLY A 254 -6.40 13.06 -24.46
CA GLY A 254 -6.43 14.31 -23.68
C GLY A 254 -6.11 14.10 -22.21
N VAL A 255 -6.61 13.03 -21.61
CA VAL A 255 -6.27 12.67 -20.22
C VAL A 255 -4.78 12.40 -20.05
N PHE A 256 -4.18 11.61 -20.94
CA PHE A 256 -2.73 11.37 -20.88
C PHE A 256 -1.94 12.67 -21.09
N ALA A 257 -2.30 13.48 -22.08
CA ALA A 257 -1.67 14.78 -22.29
C ALA A 257 -1.74 15.67 -21.04
N ARG A 258 -2.90 15.69 -20.36
CA ARG A 258 -3.09 16.41 -19.10
C ARG A 258 -2.21 15.85 -17.97
N ILE A 259 -2.16 14.53 -17.79
CA ILE A 259 -1.30 13.88 -16.76
C ILE A 259 0.15 14.30 -16.96
N PHE A 260 0.70 14.20 -18.17
CA PHE A 260 2.08 14.56 -18.44
C PHE A 260 2.32 16.07 -18.36
N ALA A 261 1.40 16.89 -18.85
CA ALA A 261 1.52 18.34 -18.78
C ALA A 261 1.52 18.85 -17.33
N GLU A 262 0.65 18.33 -16.48
CA GLU A 262 0.59 18.70 -15.06
C GLU A 262 1.74 18.12 -14.24
N ALA A 263 2.24 16.93 -14.59
CA ALA A 263 3.38 16.31 -13.89
C ALA A 263 4.67 17.12 -14.00
N PHE A 264 4.87 17.83 -15.14
CA PHE A 264 6.08 18.60 -15.44
C PHE A 264 5.78 20.05 -15.83
N GLY A 265 4.52 20.46 -15.70
CA GLY A 265 4.05 21.73 -16.22
C GLY A 265 4.73 22.95 -15.58
N LEU A 266 5.19 23.89 -16.42
CA LEU A 266 5.77 25.14 -15.97
C LEU A 266 4.80 25.99 -15.11
N ARG A 267 3.49 25.84 -15.30
CA ARG A 267 2.47 26.52 -14.49
C ARG A 267 2.49 26.07 -13.03
N GLN A 268 2.59 24.76 -12.79
CA GLN A 268 2.68 24.18 -11.44
C GLN A 268 4.01 24.56 -10.78
N ILE A 269 5.10 24.57 -11.55
CA ILE A 269 6.41 25.01 -11.08
C ILE A 269 6.39 26.50 -10.75
N ALA A 270 5.83 27.34 -11.63
CA ALA A 270 5.75 28.78 -11.41
C ALA A 270 4.84 29.17 -10.21
N ALA A 271 3.81 28.39 -9.94
CA ALA A 271 2.90 28.59 -8.80
C ALA A 271 3.37 27.95 -7.49
N GLY A 272 4.55 27.29 -7.47
CA GLY A 272 5.02 26.54 -6.30
C GLY A 272 4.29 25.22 -6.07
N GLY A 273 3.37 24.83 -6.96
CA GLY A 273 2.54 23.63 -6.82
C GLY A 273 3.24 22.32 -7.21
N PHE A 274 4.38 22.35 -7.86
CA PHE A 274 5.09 21.14 -8.30
C PHE A 274 5.44 20.20 -7.14
N GLY A 275 5.91 20.73 -6.01
CA GLY A 275 6.19 19.95 -4.81
C GLY A 275 4.95 19.21 -4.31
N ALA A 276 3.77 19.82 -4.35
CA ALA A 276 2.51 19.19 -3.98
C ALA A 276 2.12 18.05 -4.94
N VAL A 277 2.27 18.25 -6.25
CA VAL A 277 2.02 17.23 -7.28
C VAL A 277 2.91 16.01 -7.06
N LEU A 278 4.21 16.24 -6.92
CA LEU A 278 5.22 15.21 -6.66
C LEU A 278 4.95 14.49 -5.35
N MET A 279 4.79 15.24 -4.25
CA MET A 279 4.57 14.68 -2.92
C MET A 279 3.29 13.83 -2.86
N ASN A 280 2.16 14.33 -3.36
CA ASN A 280 0.90 13.60 -3.31
C ASN A 280 0.94 12.35 -4.20
N GLY A 281 1.58 12.40 -5.37
CA GLY A 281 1.77 11.25 -6.22
C GLY A 281 2.62 10.16 -5.55
N VAL A 282 3.78 10.50 -5.01
CA VAL A 282 4.66 9.54 -4.34
C VAL A 282 4.02 9.02 -3.05
N LYS A 283 3.43 9.88 -2.23
CA LYS A 283 2.78 9.51 -0.97
C LYS A 283 1.63 8.54 -1.17
N ARG A 284 0.72 8.84 -2.09
CA ARG A 284 -0.43 7.97 -2.39
C ARG A 284 -0.02 6.74 -3.19
N GLY A 285 1.03 6.82 -4.01
CA GLY A 285 1.68 5.67 -4.63
C GLY A 285 2.21 4.70 -3.58
N LEU A 286 3.01 5.18 -2.62
CA LEU A 286 3.52 4.37 -1.50
C LEU A 286 2.40 3.76 -0.67
N PHE A 287 1.35 4.53 -0.38
CA PHE A 287 0.20 4.06 0.38
C PHE A 287 -0.53 2.91 -0.32
N SER A 288 -0.59 2.92 -1.66
CA SER A 288 -1.21 1.88 -2.47
C SER A 288 -0.28 0.68 -2.66
N ASN A 289 0.90 0.87 -3.25
CA ASN A 289 1.79 -0.23 -3.65
C ASN A 289 2.67 -0.78 -2.53
N GLU A 290 2.80 -0.06 -1.41
CA GLU A 290 3.57 -0.42 -0.21
C GLU A 290 5.08 -0.66 -0.44
N ALA A 291 5.61 -0.34 -1.63
CA ALA A 291 7.00 -0.62 -1.97
C ALA A 291 7.98 0.30 -1.22
N GLY A 292 8.85 -0.27 -0.43
CA GLY A 292 9.80 0.45 0.44
C GLY A 292 9.27 0.69 1.85
N SER A 293 7.96 0.50 2.13
CA SER A 293 7.39 0.67 3.46
C SER A 293 7.71 -0.49 4.41
N GLY A 294 7.99 -1.69 3.87
CA GLY A 294 8.21 -2.89 4.68
C GLY A 294 6.92 -3.58 5.14
N SER A 295 5.74 -3.17 4.71
CA SER A 295 4.48 -3.82 5.10
C SER A 295 4.25 -5.14 4.36
N ALA A 296 4.29 -5.13 3.03
CA ALA A 296 4.11 -6.32 2.19
C ALA A 296 5.10 -7.46 2.48
N PRO A 297 6.35 -7.23 2.88
CA PRO A 297 7.26 -8.27 3.34
C PRO A 297 6.75 -9.13 4.49
N CYS A 298 5.82 -8.62 5.32
CA CYS A 298 5.18 -9.42 6.38
C CYS A 298 4.31 -10.55 5.79
N ALA A 299 3.66 -10.32 4.64
CA ALA A 299 2.96 -11.38 3.91
C ALA A 299 3.94 -12.26 3.12
N ALA A 300 4.92 -11.64 2.47
CA ALA A 300 5.93 -12.36 1.71
C ALA A 300 6.65 -13.43 2.55
N ALA A 301 6.95 -13.14 3.81
CA ALA A 301 7.56 -14.10 4.74
C ALA A 301 6.70 -15.34 5.00
N ALA A 302 5.38 -15.24 4.89
CA ALA A 302 4.47 -16.36 5.13
C ALA A 302 4.39 -17.35 3.96
N ALA A 303 5.00 -17.03 2.82
CA ALA A 303 5.05 -17.94 1.68
C ALA A 303 5.96 -19.14 1.95
N GLU A 304 5.48 -20.32 1.60
CA GLU A 304 6.22 -21.60 1.68
C GLU A 304 6.98 -21.94 0.39
N GLU A 305 7.47 -20.94 -0.29
CA GLU A 305 8.36 -21.16 -1.44
C GLU A 305 9.81 -21.30 -0.93
N SER A 306 10.53 -22.26 -1.50
CA SER A 306 11.94 -22.51 -1.16
C SER A 306 12.88 -21.48 -1.81
N ASP A 307 12.45 -20.85 -2.90
CA ASP A 307 13.25 -19.89 -3.65
C ASP A 307 12.78 -18.46 -3.33
N PRO A 308 13.58 -17.69 -2.56
CA PRO A 308 13.23 -16.32 -2.17
C PRO A 308 13.02 -15.39 -3.37
N VAL A 309 13.66 -15.69 -4.51
CA VAL A 309 13.53 -14.89 -5.73
C VAL A 309 12.14 -14.98 -6.32
N LYS A 310 11.54 -16.18 -6.32
CA LYS A 310 10.16 -16.32 -6.83
C LYS A 310 9.16 -15.50 -6.03
N VAL A 311 9.28 -15.49 -4.70
CA VAL A 311 8.41 -14.65 -3.85
C VAL A 311 8.67 -13.17 -4.12
N GLY A 312 9.93 -12.76 -4.27
CA GLY A 312 10.30 -11.40 -4.68
C GLY A 312 9.67 -11.00 -6.01
N LEU A 313 9.72 -11.87 -7.02
CA LEU A 313 9.12 -11.65 -8.34
C LEU A 313 7.59 -11.49 -8.26
N VAL A 314 6.92 -12.31 -7.45
CA VAL A 314 5.47 -12.20 -7.20
C VAL A 314 5.12 -10.88 -6.54
N GLN A 315 5.92 -10.40 -5.58
CA GLN A 315 5.68 -9.11 -4.94
C GLN A 315 5.92 -7.93 -5.87
N ALA A 316 6.92 -7.99 -6.74
CA ALA A 316 7.15 -6.98 -7.78
C ALA A 316 5.98 -6.92 -8.78
N LEU A 317 5.43 -8.08 -9.17
CA LEU A 317 4.21 -8.16 -9.99
C LEU A 317 3.01 -7.53 -9.27
N GLY A 318 2.88 -7.75 -7.96
CA GLY A 318 1.83 -7.15 -7.14
C GLY A 318 1.84 -5.62 -7.19
N VAL A 319 3.01 -4.98 -7.15
CA VAL A 319 3.16 -3.52 -7.31
C VAL A 319 2.67 -3.05 -8.67
N PHE A 320 3.00 -3.79 -9.74
CA PHE A 320 2.54 -3.48 -11.09
C PHE A 320 1.03 -3.57 -11.20
N ILE A 321 0.42 -4.68 -10.74
CA ILE A 321 -1.05 -4.88 -10.79
C ILE A 321 -1.76 -3.78 -10.00
N ASP A 322 -1.28 -3.49 -8.80
CA ASP A 322 -1.87 -2.49 -7.94
C ASP A 322 -1.90 -1.10 -8.58
N THR A 323 -0.73 -0.56 -8.87
CA THR A 323 -0.64 0.86 -9.20
C THR A 323 -0.77 1.11 -10.70
N ILE A 324 -0.10 0.32 -11.56
CA ILE A 324 -0.16 0.54 -13.00
C ILE A 324 -1.52 0.11 -13.58
N VAL A 325 -2.16 -0.93 -13.01
CA VAL A 325 -3.48 -1.37 -13.51
C VAL A 325 -4.61 -0.74 -12.69
N ILE A 326 -4.74 -1.07 -11.40
CA ILE A 326 -5.94 -0.73 -10.63
C ILE A 326 -6.00 0.75 -10.24
N CYS A 327 -4.89 1.39 -9.81
CA CYS A 327 -4.91 2.84 -9.58
C CYS A 327 -5.17 3.62 -10.85
N SER A 328 -4.67 3.14 -12.01
CA SER A 328 -4.98 3.76 -13.31
C SER A 328 -6.47 3.66 -13.67
N CYS A 329 -7.16 2.59 -13.25
CA CYS A 329 -8.62 2.51 -13.40
C CYS A 329 -9.30 3.68 -12.70
N THR A 330 -8.99 3.92 -11.43
CA THR A 330 -9.56 5.05 -10.68
C THR A 330 -9.16 6.39 -11.29
N ALA A 331 -7.89 6.54 -11.69
CA ALA A 331 -7.42 7.77 -12.33
C ALA A 331 -8.16 8.06 -13.64
N MET A 332 -8.40 7.05 -14.49
CA MET A 332 -9.16 7.21 -15.73
C MET A 332 -10.62 7.59 -15.44
N ILE A 333 -11.28 6.91 -14.50
CA ILE A 333 -12.64 7.27 -14.07
C ILE A 333 -12.68 8.76 -13.66
N MET A 334 -11.74 9.20 -12.85
CA MET A 334 -11.68 10.57 -12.31
C MET A 334 -11.36 11.63 -13.37
N LEU A 335 -10.51 11.32 -14.35
CA LEU A 335 -9.96 12.31 -15.28
C LEU A 335 -10.70 12.37 -16.64
N LEU A 336 -11.59 11.42 -16.94
CA LEU A 336 -12.42 11.42 -18.14
C LEU A 336 -13.70 12.27 -17.99
N VAL A 337 -14.01 12.76 -16.78
CA VAL A 337 -15.15 13.68 -16.57
C VAL A 337 -14.74 15.14 -16.82
N PRO A 338 -15.72 16.02 -17.12
CA PRO A 338 -15.49 17.47 -17.13
C PRO A 338 -14.98 17.96 -15.78
N GLU A 339 -13.99 18.88 -15.81
CA GLU A 339 -13.28 19.35 -14.62
C GLU A 339 -14.21 20.06 -13.62
N GLU A 340 -15.26 20.71 -14.12
CA GLU A 340 -16.26 21.42 -13.33
C GLU A 340 -17.02 20.50 -12.35
N LEU A 341 -17.09 19.19 -12.64
CA LEU A 341 -17.74 18.20 -11.78
C LEU A 341 -16.86 17.77 -10.59
N THR A 342 -15.58 18.08 -10.64
CA THR A 342 -14.60 17.64 -9.66
C THR A 342 -14.14 18.73 -8.70
N THR A 343 -14.53 19.98 -8.94
CA THR A 343 -14.22 21.12 -8.07
C THR A 343 -14.99 21.05 -6.74
N GLU A 344 -14.34 21.45 -5.65
CA GLU A 344 -14.90 21.57 -4.30
C GLU A 344 -15.29 20.26 -3.59
N LEU A 345 -15.16 19.11 -4.22
CA LEU A 345 -15.43 17.81 -3.62
C LEU A 345 -14.13 17.05 -3.32
N ALA A 346 -14.17 16.19 -2.30
CA ALA A 346 -13.05 15.34 -1.90
C ALA A 346 -13.53 13.96 -1.45
N GLY A 347 -12.62 13.00 -1.36
CA GLY A 347 -12.93 11.68 -0.82
C GLY A 347 -14.03 10.94 -1.60
N MET A 348 -14.94 10.32 -0.88
CA MET A 348 -16.00 9.52 -1.49
C MET A 348 -17.08 10.36 -2.18
N ASP A 349 -17.36 11.56 -1.67
CA ASP A 349 -18.31 12.47 -2.30
C ASP A 349 -17.92 12.77 -3.75
N LEU A 350 -16.62 13.00 -3.98
CA LEU A 350 -16.05 13.23 -5.29
C LEU A 350 -16.15 11.97 -6.18
N LEU A 351 -15.69 10.81 -5.73
CA LEU A 351 -15.69 9.59 -6.53
C LEU A 351 -17.12 9.15 -6.87
N GLN A 352 -18.02 9.21 -5.92
CA GLN A 352 -19.43 8.85 -6.15
C GLN A 352 -20.14 9.85 -7.09
N LYS A 353 -19.82 11.14 -7.01
CA LYS A 353 -20.32 12.14 -7.97
C LYS A 353 -19.85 11.84 -9.40
N VAL A 354 -18.57 11.49 -9.55
CA VAL A 354 -18.00 11.09 -10.85
C VAL A 354 -18.68 9.82 -11.39
N MET A 355 -18.90 8.83 -10.54
CA MET A 355 -19.58 7.58 -10.95
C MET A 355 -21.06 7.81 -11.25
N SER A 356 -21.70 8.74 -10.54
CA SER A 356 -23.07 9.15 -10.85
C SER A 356 -23.18 9.79 -12.23
N TYR A 357 -22.18 10.54 -12.69
CA TYR A 357 -22.12 11.09 -14.04
C TYR A 357 -22.13 9.99 -15.11
N TYR A 358 -21.38 8.89 -14.92
CA TYR A 358 -21.33 7.80 -15.89
C TYR A 358 -22.52 6.85 -15.85
N MET A 359 -23.03 6.53 -14.66
CA MET A 359 -23.93 5.39 -14.44
C MET A 359 -25.13 5.73 -13.54
N GLY A 360 -25.35 7.02 -13.22
CA GLY A 360 -26.44 7.44 -12.35
C GLY A 360 -26.33 6.83 -10.95
N GLU A 361 -27.47 6.53 -10.33
CA GLU A 361 -27.54 5.93 -8.99
C GLU A 361 -26.83 4.58 -8.88
N PHE A 362 -26.84 3.78 -9.97
CA PHE A 362 -26.12 2.52 -9.99
C PHE A 362 -24.62 2.72 -9.74
N GLY A 363 -24.02 3.76 -10.31
CA GLY A 363 -22.61 4.09 -10.11
C GLY A 363 -22.29 4.43 -8.64
N VAL A 364 -23.16 5.17 -7.99
CA VAL A 364 -23.02 5.53 -6.55
C VAL A 364 -23.09 4.29 -5.67
N VAL A 365 -24.07 3.42 -5.90
CA VAL A 365 -24.23 2.17 -5.16
C VAL A 365 -23.06 1.20 -5.44
N PHE A 366 -22.65 1.09 -6.70
CA PHE A 366 -21.53 0.24 -7.10
C PHE A 366 -20.23 0.62 -6.36
N ILE A 367 -19.92 1.92 -6.28
CA ILE A 367 -18.74 2.39 -5.53
C ILE A 367 -18.87 2.10 -4.03
N ALA A 368 -20.03 2.32 -3.43
CA ALA A 368 -20.24 2.03 -2.02
C ALA A 368 -19.99 0.55 -1.69
N VAL A 369 -20.57 -0.37 -2.48
CA VAL A 369 -20.39 -1.81 -2.30
C VAL A 369 -18.94 -2.24 -2.58
N THR A 370 -18.36 -1.77 -3.69
CA THR A 370 -16.97 -2.07 -4.05
C THR A 370 -16.00 -1.59 -2.98
N LEU A 371 -16.18 -0.36 -2.50
CA LEU A 371 -15.36 0.19 -1.42
C LEU A 371 -15.50 -0.61 -0.14
N ALA A 372 -16.71 -1.04 0.24
CA ALA A 372 -16.88 -1.88 1.42
C ALA A 372 -16.11 -3.19 1.31
N LEU A 373 -16.12 -3.85 0.15
CA LEU A 373 -15.35 -5.07 -0.10
C LEU A 373 -13.83 -4.79 -0.08
N PHE A 374 -13.36 -3.75 -0.75
CA PHE A 374 -11.96 -3.33 -0.75
C PHE A 374 -11.47 -2.97 0.65
N SER A 375 -12.27 -2.23 1.38
CA SER A 375 -11.99 -1.82 2.76
C SER A 375 -11.92 -3.02 3.71
N PHE A 376 -12.86 -3.94 3.57
CA PHE A 376 -12.87 -5.15 4.37
C PHE A 376 -11.65 -6.04 4.06
N SER A 377 -11.29 -6.22 2.79
CA SER A 377 -10.06 -6.96 2.41
C SER A 377 -8.81 -6.30 2.96
N THR A 378 -8.70 -4.97 2.85
CA THR A 378 -7.59 -4.21 3.42
C THR A 378 -7.50 -4.40 4.94
N PHE A 379 -8.62 -4.33 5.66
CA PHE A 379 -8.66 -4.54 7.11
C PHE A 379 -8.14 -5.94 7.50
N LEU A 380 -8.57 -6.98 6.80
CA LEU A 380 -8.06 -8.33 7.02
C LEU A 380 -6.56 -8.44 6.71
N GLY A 381 -6.10 -7.83 5.63
CA GLY A 381 -4.71 -7.86 5.21
C GLY A 381 -3.77 -7.15 6.17
N ILE A 382 -4.13 -5.94 6.67
CA ILE A 382 -3.32 -5.24 7.66
C ILE A 382 -3.25 -5.99 9.00
N LEU A 383 -4.32 -6.67 9.39
CA LEU A 383 -4.29 -7.55 10.57
C LEU A 383 -3.38 -8.77 10.36
N PHE A 384 -3.31 -9.28 9.13
CA PHE A 384 -2.35 -10.33 8.77
C PHE A 384 -0.91 -9.83 8.92
N TYR A 385 -0.59 -8.63 8.43
CA TYR A 385 0.74 -8.03 8.60
C TYR A 385 1.10 -7.78 10.06
N ALA A 386 0.13 -7.29 10.83
CA ALA A 386 0.31 -7.00 12.26
C ALA A 386 0.75 -8.23 13.07
N ARG A 387 0.35 -9.45 12.66
CA ARG A 387 0.71 -10.68 13.35
C ARG A 387 2.21 -10.81 13.59
N SER A 388 3.02 -10.54 12.57
CA SER A 388 4.49 -10.60 12.65
C SER A 388 5.06 -9.57 13.62
N ASN A 389 4.58 -8.33 13.55
CA ASN A 389 5.04 -7.26 14.43
C ASN A 389 4.62 -7.46 15.89
N VAL A 390 3.39 -7.94 16.12
CA VAL A 390 2.91 -8.31 17.47
C VAL A 390 3.74 -9.46 18.03
N ALA A 391 4.02 -10.49 17.24
CA ALA A 391 4.86 -11.61 17.65
C ALA A 391 6.27 -11.16 17.99
N TYR A 392 6.89 -10.28 17.20
CA TYR A 392 8.21 -9.72 17.47
C TYR A 392 8.26 -8.90 18.77
N LEU A 393 7.24 -8.03 19.00
CA LEU A 393 7.21 -7.13 20.15
C LEU A 393 6.82 -7.81 21.46
N PHE A 394 5.84 -8.69 21.43
CA PHE A 394 5.22 -9.21 22.65
C PHE A 394 5.40 -10.73 22.80
N GLY A 395 5.80 -11.41 21.72
CA GLY A 395 5.97 -12.86 21.69
C GLY A 395 4.74 -13.60 21.14
N ASN A 396 4.93 -14.91 20.94
CA ASN A 396 3.96 -15.79 20.31
C ASN A 396 2.90 -16.27 21.32
N ARG A 397 1.93 -15.40 21.67
CA ARG A 397 0.79 -15.74 22.53
C ARG A 397 -0.51 -15.18 21.94
N TRP A 398 -1.57 -15.97 21.99
CA TRP A 398 -2.88 -15.58 21.49
C TRP A 398 -3.43 -14.30 22.10
N ILE A 399 -3.16 -14.06 23.37
CA ILE A 399 -3.63 -12.87 24.08
C ILE A 399 -3.14 -11.58 23.40
N TYR A 400 -1.89 -11.52 22.99
CA TYR A 400 -1.33 -10.31 22.35
C TYR A 400 -1.92 -10.09 20.95
N GLN A 401 -2.14 -11.17 20.20
CA GLN A 401 -2.82 -11.11 18.91
C GLN A 401 -4.28 -10.62 19.08
N THR A 402 -4.98 -11.12 20.10
CA THR A 402 -6.35 -10.71 20.38
C THR A 402 -6.44 -9.25 20.84
N LEU A 403 -5.53 -8.80 21.71
CA LEU A 403 -5.49 -7.41 22.16
C LEU A 403 -5.27 -6.45 20.98
N TYR A 404 -4.38 -6.80 20.03
CA TYR A 404 -4.20 -5.97 18.85
C TYR A 404 -5.44 -5.96 17.93
N LYS A 405 -6.12 -7.09 17.76
CA LYS A 405 -7.39 -7.15 17.01
C LYS A 405 -8.46 -6.25 17.64
N ILE A 406 -8.57 -6.26 18.97
CA ILE A 406 -9.48 -5.36 19.70
C ILE A 406 -9.08 -3.90 19.48
N PHE A 407 -7.80 -3.56 19.58
CA PHE A 407 -7.29 -2.22 19.28
C PHE A 407 -7.68 -1.79 17.86
N ALA A 408 -7.46 -2.64 16.85
CA ALA A 408 -7.81 -2.34 15.46
C ALA A 408 -9.34 -2.13 15.27
N LEU A 409 -10.17 -2.91 15.95
CA LEU A 409 -11.63 -2.73 15.94
C LEU A 409 -12.06 -1.42 16.62
N ILE A 410 -11.39 -1.01 17.70
CA ILE A 410 -11.61 0.31 18.32
C ILE A 410 -11.23 1.42 17.35
N MET A 411 -10.07 1.31 16.68
CA MET A 411 -9.65 2.29 15.67
C MET A 411 -10.62 2.34 14.48
N LEU A 412 -11.14 1.18 14.06
CA LEU A 412 -12.19 1.11 13.04
C LEU A 412 -13.46 1.86 13.49
N PHE A 413 -13.89 1.68 14.75
CA PHE A 413 -15.05 2.39 15.29
C PHE A 413 -14.82 3.91 15.37
N VAL A 414 -13.69 4.32 15.91
CA VAL A 414 -13.34 5.74 16.06
C VAL A 414 -13.28 6.44 14.70
N GLY A 415 -12.65 5.81 13.70
CA GLY A 415 -12.48 6.41 12.38
C GLY A 415 -13.78 6.72 11.65
N GLY A 416 -14.80 5.86 11.77
CA GLY A 416 -16.09 6.08 11.11
C GLY A 416 -16.88 7.29 11.66
N LEU A 417 -16.45 7.84 12.79
CA LEU A 417 -17.07 9.01 13.45
C LEU A 417 -16.20 10.26 13.38
N GLN A 418 -15.00 10.17 12.77
CA GLN A 418 -14.06 11.28 12.66
C GLN A 418 -14.24 12.06 11.34
N ALA A 419 -13.74 13.30 11.31
CA ALA A 419 -13.65 14.06 10.07
C ALA A 419 -12.60 13.47 9.11
N TYR A 420 -12.88 13.52 7.81
CA TYR A 420 -12.03 12.96 6.75
C TYR A 420 -10.55 13.39 6.84
N THR A 421 -10.31 14.65 7.15
CA THR A 421 -8.94 15.21 7.23
C THR A 421 -8.10 14.65 8.37
N VAL A 422 -8.74 14.21 9.46
CA VAL A 422 -8.04 13.77 10.68
C VAL A 422 -7.55 12.32 10.57
N VAL A 423 -8.29 11.48 9.84
CA VAL A 423 -8.01 10.02 9.81
C VAL A 423 -6.77 9.65 9.01
N TRP A 424 -6.31 10.50 8.09
CA TRP A 424 -5.16 10.21 7.24
C TRP A 424 -3.81 10.37 7.94
N ASP A 425 -3.68 11.34 8.84
CA ASP A 425 -2.39 11.74 9.42
C ASP A 425 -1.70 10.60 10.15
N LEU A 426 -2.45 9.81 10.90
CA LEU A 426 -1.89 8.69 11.68
C LEU A 426 -1.36 7.57 10.76
N GLY A 427 -2.07 7.27 9.69
CA GLY A 427 -1.64 6.30 8.67
C GLY A 427 -0.39 6.78 7.93
N ASP A 428 -0.40 8.03 7.48
CA ASP A 428 0.71 8.66 6.75
C ASP A 428 1.99 8.75 7.60
N VAL A 429 1.87 9.10 8.90
CA VAL A 429 2.99 9.09 9.85
C VAL A 429 3.51 7.68 10.06
N GLY A 430 2.63 6.71 10.28
CA GLY A 430 3.02 5.33 10.50
C GLY A 430 3.76 4.73 9.32
N VAL A 431 3.23 4.86 8.09
CA VAL A 431 3.89 4.35 6.88
C VAL A 431 5.21 5.06 6.62
N GLY A 432 5.28 6.35 6.89
CA GLY A 432 6.51 7.12 6.74
C GLY A 432 7.63 6.65 7.67
N LEU A 433 7.32 6.45 8.96
CA LEU A 433 8.28 5.92 9.92
C LEU A 433 8.72 4.49 9.58
N MET A 434 7.78 3.61 9.20
CA MET A 434 8.10 2.27 8.70
C MET A 434 9.11 2.34 7.56
N THR A 435 8.86 3.20 6.58
CA THR A 435 9.72 3.40 5.40
C THR A 435 11.14 3.79 5.84
N VAL A 436 11.28 4.78 6.71
CA VAL A 436 12.60 5.22 7.20
C VAL A 436 13.35 4.08 7.87
N PHE A 437 12.73 3.37 8.83
CA PHE A 437 13.40 2.29 9.56
C PHE A 437 13.70 1.09 8.67
N ASN A 438 12.88 0.81 7.68
CA ASN A 438 13.10 -0.25 6.72
C ASN A 438 14.28 0.07 5.79
N LEU A 439 14.26 1.24 5.15
CA LEU A 439 15.26 1.62 4.16
C LEU A 439 16.68 1.73 4.74
N ILE A 440 16.84 2.17 6.00
CA ILE A 440 18.14 2.23 6.67
C ILE A 440 18.84 0.87 6.66
N VAL A 441 18.09 -0.23 6.77
CA VAL A 441 18.65 -1.59 6.83
C VAL A 441 18.57 -2.30 5.50
N LEU A 442 17.66 -1.91 4.63
CA LEU A 442 17.48 -2.52 3.32
C LEU A 442 18.75 -2.42 2.45
N PHE A 443 19.41 -1.25 2.44
CA PHE A 443 20.64 -1.05 1.65
C PHE A 443 21.77 -2.02 2.05
N PRO A 444 22.20 -2.10 3.32
CA PRO A 444 23.30 -2.99 3.71
C PRO A 444 22.96 -4.48 3.57
N LEU A 445 21.66 -4.87 3.66
CA LEU A 445 21.23 -6.25 3.47
C LEU A 445 20.96 -6.62 2.01
N SER A 446 20.77 -5.64 1.13
CA SER A 446 20.38 -5.86 -0.28
C SER A 446 21.32 -6.81 -1.04
N GLY A 447 22.60 -6.86 -0.66
CA GLY A 447 23.57 -7.77 -1.26
C GLY A 447 23.18 -9.25 -1.18
N GLU A 448 22.40 -9.67 -0.19
CA GLU A 448 21.91 -11.04 -0.04
C GLU A 448 20.80 -11.35 -1.04
N ALA A 449 19.83 -10.45 -1.17
CA ALA A 449 18.77 -10.58 -2.18
C ALA A 449 19.32 -10.55 -3.61
N LEU A 450 20.30 -9.66 -3.87
CA LEU A 450 20.95 -9.57 -5.17
C LEU A 450 21.80 -10.81 -5.51
N ARG A 451 22.42 -11.44 -4.51
CA ARG A 451 23.12 -12.71 -4.67
C ARG A 451 22.15 -13.83 -5.00
N ALA A 452 21.05 -13.93 -4.28
CA ALA A 452 19.99 -14.89 -4.56
C ALA A 452 19.43 -14.72 -5.99
N LEU A 453 19.23 -13.48 -6.44
CA LEU A 453 18.81 -13.17 -7.81
C LEU A 453 19.83 -13.69 -8.84
N LYS A 454 21.12 -13.44 -8.62
CA LYS A 454 22.18 -13.91 -9.51
C LYS A 454 22.21 -15.43 -9.60
N GLU A 455 22.14 -16.14 -8.48
CA GLU A 455 22.10 -17.59 -8.44
C GLU A 455 20.87 -18.17 -9.16
N TYR A 456 19.71 -17.50 -9.04
CA TYR A 456 18.50 -17.87 -9.78
C TYR A 456 18.68 -17.74 -11.28
N GLU A 457 19.29 -16.64 -11.75
CA GLU A 457 19.56 -16.41 -13.18
C GLU A 457 20.56 -17.40 -13.75
N GLU A 458 21.63 -17.71 -13.02
CA GLU A 458 22.63 -18.72 -13.41
C GLU A 458 22.01 -20.12 -13.56
N LYS A 459 21.16 -20.53 -12.61
CA LYS A 459 20.42 -21.80 -12.70
C LYS A 459 19.46 -21.85 -13.89
N LYS A 460 18.92 -20.71 -14.30
CA LYS A 460 18.02 -20.62 -15.45
C LYS A 460 18.76 -20.72 -16.78
N THR A 461 19.95 -20.14 -16.87
CA THR A 461 20.78 -20.17 -18.09
C THR A 461 21.36 -21.56 -18.36
N ASN A 462 21.55 -22.35 -17.30
CA ASN A 462 22.09 -23.71 -17.38
C ASN A 462 21.03 -24.80 -17.60
N LYS A 463 19.76 -24.44 -17.73
CA LYS A 463 18.63 -25.30 -18.12
C LYS A 463 18.21 -25.03 -19.56
#